data_63e8199e62089987c64aed191b9069bf
#
_entry.id   63e8199e62089987c64aed191b9069bf
#
_cell.length_a   1.000
_cell.length_b   1.000
_cell.length_c   1.000
_cell.angle_alpha   90.00
_cell.angle_beta   90.00
_cell.angle_gamma   90.00
#
_symmetry.space_group_name_H-M   'P 1'
#
loop_
_entity.id
_entity.type
_entity.pdbx_description
1 polymer ?
#
loop_
_entity_poly.entity_id
_entity_poly.type
_entity_poly.pdbx_seq_one_letter_code
_entity_poly.pdbx_strand_id
1 'polypeptide(L)'
;MKVTIIGAGNMGGAIARGLAKGTIVGAADITVSDPSEKILQQLHQEFPDMLVLTDNRVAVSEADFVVVAVKPWLMKSVLAELPLQPHQVLVSVAAGITFDQLVEYTAAPEQTMFRLVPNTAM
;
A
#
# COMPACT_ATOMS: atom_id res chain seq x y z
N MET A 1 0.48 -13.32 7.94
CA MET A 1 -0.23 -12.31 7.12
C MET A 1 0.78 -11.30 6.61
N LYS A 2 0.84 -11.14 5.31
CA LYS A 2 1.79 -10.22 4.68
C LYS A 2 1.07 -9.00 4.14
N VAL A 3 1.61 -7.83 4.39
CA VAL A 3 1.05 -6.55 3.98
C VAL A 3 2.05 -5.80 3.12
N THR A 4 1.61 -5.36 1.95
CA THR A 4 2.38 -4.46 1.10
C THR A 4 1.74 -3.08 1.12
N ILE A 5 2.55 -2.05 1.26
CA ILE A 5 2.10 -0.67 1.22
C ILE A 5 2.74 -0.01 0.00
N ILE A 6 1.91 0.48 -0.90
CA ILE A 6 2.34 1.21 -2.09
C ILE A 6 2.26 2.70 -1.76
N GLY A 7 3.40 3.36 -1.75
CA GLY A 7 3.53 4.75 -1.37
C GLY A 7 3.99 4.91 0.06
N ALA A 8 5.13 5.57 0.24
CA ALA A 8 5.77 5.76 1.54
C ALA A 8 5.81 7.22 1.99
N GLY A 9 4.91 8.04 1.47
CA GLY A 9 4.76 9.42 1.90
C GLY A 9 4.18 9.49 3.31
N ASN A 10 3.58 10.63 3.66
CA ASN A 10 3.06 10.85 5.02
C ASN A 10 2.08 9.76 5.45
N MET A 11 1.11 9.44 4.60
CA MET A 11 0.08 8.45 4.94
C MET A 11 0.65 7.04 4.93
N GLY A 12 1.30 6.64 3.83
CA GLY A 12 1.84 5.29 3.71
C GLY A 12 2.93 5.01 4.74
N GLY A 13 3.81 5.97 4.97
CA GLY A 13 4.84 5.85 6.00
C GLY A 13 4.26 5.71 7.40
N ALA A 14 3.20 6.47 7.71
CA ALA A 14 2.53 6.38 9.00
C ALA A 14 1.88 5.01 9.20
N ILE A 15 1.25 4.47 8.15
CA ILE A 15 0.64 3.14 8.20
C ILE A 15 1.71 2.07 8.44
N ALA A 16 2.81 2.14 7.69
CA ALA A 16 3.90 1.18 7.82
C ALA A 16 4.48 1.17 9.25
N ARG A 17 4.74 2.37 9.79
CA ARG A 17 5.28 2.50 11.14
C ARG A 17 4.30 2.02 12.19
N GLY A 18 3.02 2.36 12.02
CA GLY A 18 1.99 1.93 12.95
C GLY A 18 1.83 0.42 12.99
N LEU A 19 1.83 -0.22 11.83
CA LEU A 19 1.73 -1.68 11.75
C LEU A 19 2.97 -2.37 12.33
N ALA A 20 4.15 -1.84 12.05
CA ALA A 20 5.40 -2.43 12.52
C ALA A 20 5.54 -2.38 14.06
N LYS A 21 4.91 -1.41 14.69
CA LYS A 21 4.91 -1.28 16.16
C LYS A 21 3.83 -2.11 16.83
N GLY A 22 2.89 -2.63 16.05
CA GLY A 22 1.78 -3.44 16.58
C GLY A 22 2.18 -4.89 16.83
N THR A 23 1.19 -5.67 17.26
CA THR A 23 1.40 -7.09 17.62
C THR A 23 0.82 -8.06 16.60
N ILE A 24 0.03 -7.57 15.64
CA ILE A 24 -0.67 -8.42 14.66
C ILE A 24 0.23 -8.74 13.47
N VAL A 25 0.96 -7.74 13.00
CA VAL A 25 1.87 -7.88 11.85
C VAL A 25 3.27 -7.45 12.30
N GLY A 26 4.25 -8.32 12.11
CA GLY A 26 5.64 -7.96 12.39
C GLY A 26 6.26 -7.18 11.25
N ALA A 27 7.35 -6.44 11.54
CA ALA A 27 8.05 -5.69 10.50
C ALA A 27 8.51 -6.57 9.34
N ALA A 28 8.88 -7.83 9.62
CA ALA A 28 9.32 -8.78 8.61
C ALA A 28 8.20 -9.18 7.63
N ASP A 29 6.94 -8.94 7.99
CA ASP A 29 5.79 -9.22 7.14
C ASP A 29 5.30 -7.99 6.38
N ILE A 30 6.00 -6.87 6.49
CA ILE A 30 5.63 -5.62 5.83
C ILE A 30 6.61 -5.33 4.70
N THR A 31 6.05 -5.07 3.52
CA THR A 31 6.80 -4.59 2.35
C THR A 31 6.30 -3.19 2.00
N VAL A 32 7.21 -2.27 1.74
CA VAL A 32 6.87 -0.91 1.34
C VAL A 32 7.51 -0.59 0.00
N SER A 33 6.73 -0.06 -0.91
CA SER A 33 7.21 0.33 -2.23
C SER A 33 7.02 1.83 -2.44
N ASP A 34 8.06 2.49 -2.94
CA ASP A 34 8.03 3.91 -3.26
C ASP A 34 9.16 4.21 -4.26
N PRO A 35 8.97 5.14 -5.21
CA PRO A 35 10.06 5.52 -6.11
C PRO A 35 11.21 6.25 -5.40
N SER A 36 11.00 6.79 -4.20
CA SER A 36 12.02 7.51 -3.46
C SER A 36 12.86 6.57 -2.59
N GLU A 37 14.08 6.30 -3.01
CA GLU A 37 15.00 5.46 -2.25
C GLU A 37 15.36 6.09 -0.90
N LYS A 38 15.38 7.41 -0.83
CA LYS A 38 15.68 8.13 0.42
C LYS A 38 14.63 7.82 1.49
N ILE A 39 13.36 7.88 1.12
CA ILE A 39 12.27 7.58 2.05
C ILE A 39 12.33 6.11 2.49
N LEU A 40 12.60 5.21 1.54
CA LEU A 40 12.71 3.79 1.83
C LEU A 40 13.87 3.48 2.77
N GLN A 41 15.01 4.15 2.59
CA GLN A 41 16.16 3.98 3.47
C GLN A 41 15.84 4.41 4.90
N GLN A 42 15.09 5.49 5.06
CA GLN A 42 14.68 5.96 6.39
C GLN A 42 13.82 4.90 7.09
N LEU A 43 12.86 4.31 6.39
CA LEU A 43 12.03 3.24 6.94
C LEU A 43 12.85 2.01 7.29
N HIS A 44 13.77 1.64 6.43
CA HIS A 44 14.63 0.47 6.66
C HIS A 44 15.57 0.66 7.84
N GLN A 45 16.02 1.88 8.08
CA GLN A 45 16.82 2.20 9.26
C GLN A 45 16.02 2.08 10.55
N GLU A 46 14.75 2.51 10.52
CA GLU A 46 13.86 2.40 11.68
C GLU A 46 13.43 0.95 11.93
N PHE A 47 13.20 0.19 10.86
CA PHE A 47 12.72 -1.21 10.91
C PHE A 47 13.54 -2.06 9.95
N PRO A 48 14.72 -2.56 10.38
CA PRO A 48 15.60 -3.30 9.48
C PRO A 48 15.00 -4.57 8.88
N ASP A 49 14.02 -5.15 9.52
CA ASP A 49 13.36 -6.37 9.02
C ASP A 49 12.31 -6.08 7.94
N MET A 50 11.91 -4.81 7.78
CA MET A 50 10.93 -4.41 6.79
C MET A 50 11.57 -4.44 5.39
N LEU A 51 10.88 -5.06 4.44
CA LEU A 51 11.35 -5.09 3.05
C LEU A 51 10.94 -3.80 2.36
N VAL A 52 11.89 -3.14 1.72
CA VAL A 52 11.64 -1.90 0.96
C VAL A 52 12.06 -2.09 -0.49
N LEU A 53 11.21 -1.68 -1.42
CA LEU A 53 11.41 -1.87 -2.86
C LEU A 53 10.96 -0.63 -3.63
N THR A 54 11.50 -0.47 -4.84
CA THR A 54 11.05 0.60 -5.75
C THR A 54 10.08 0.08 -6.82
N ASP A 55 9.91 -1.23 -6.93
CA ASP A 55 9.06 -1.86 -7.94
C ASP A 55 7.76 -2.35 -7.32
N ASN A 56 6.65 -1.68 -7.65
CA ASN A 56 5.32 -2.01 -7.14
C ASN A 56 4.90 -3.44 -7.51
N ARG A 57 5.27 -3.91 -8.69
CA ARG A 57 4.85 -5.22 -9.18
C ARG A 57 5.47 -6.34 -8.37
N VAL A 58 6.74 -6.19 -8.01
CA VAL A 58 7.43 -7.15 -7.15
C VAL A 58 6.88 -7.05 -5.72
N ALA A 59 6.63 -5.84 -5.27
CA ALA A 59 6.20 -5.60 -3.89
C ALA A 59 4.87 -6.29 -3.55
N VAL A 60 3.94 -6.40 -4.52
CA VAL A 60 2.62 -6.99 -4.25
C VAL A 60 2.58 -8.51 -4.42
N SER A 61 3.64 -9.12 -4.90
CA SER A 61 3.59 -10.53 -5.38
C SER A 61 3.16 -11.53 -4.30
N GLU A 62 3.56 -11.33 -3.05
CA GLU A 62 3.25 -12.26 -1.96
C GLU A 62 2.33 -11.68 -0.90
N ALA A 63 1.76 -10.52 -1.15
CA ALA A 63 0.93 -9.84 -0.16
C ALA A 63 -0.44 -10.49 -0.01
N ASP A 64 -0.95 -10.51 1.20
CA ASP A 64 -2.34 -10.82 1.48
C ASP A 64 -3.17 -9.54 1.40
N PHE A 65 -2.62 -8.44 1.88
CA PHE A 65 -3.23 -7.12 1.82
C PHE A 65 -2.32 -6.15 1.06
N VAL A 66 -2.90 -5.43 0.11
CA VAL A 66 -2.19 -4.40 -0.64
C VAL A 66 -2.83 -3.05 -0.31
N VAL A 67 -2.11 -2.23 0.44
CA VAL A 67 -2.57 -0.89 0.82
C VAL A 67 -1.98 0.11 -0.14
N VAL A 68 -2.82 0.87 -0.83
CA VAL A 68 -2.37 1.88 -1.78
C VAL A 68 -2.58 3.26 -1.18
N ALA A 69 -1.46 3.93 -0.90
CA ALA A 69 -1.42 5.22 -0.21
C ALA A 69 -0.70 6.29 -1.03
N VAL A 70 -0.87 6.24 -2.34
CA VAL A 70 -0.33 7.26 -3.24
C VAL A 70 -1.30 8.43 -3.36
N LYS A 71 -0.84 9.55 -3.89
CA LYS A 71 -1.70 10.71 -4.13
C LYS A 71 -2.84 10.34 -5.09
N PRO A 72 -4.04 10.96 -4.94
CA PRO A 72 -5.20 10.58 -5.77
C PRO A 72 -4.95 10.62 -7.27
N TRP A 73 -4.20 11.59 -7.77
CA TRP A 73 -3.92 11.71 -9.20
C TRP A 73 -2.99 10.63 -9.73
N LEU A 74 -2.34 9.85 -8.85
CA LEU A 74 -1.47 8.74 -9.24
C LEU A 74 -2.20 7.39 -9.19
N MET A 75 -3.39 7.34 -8.61
CA MET A 75 -4.11 6.08 -8.38
C MET A 75 -4.37 5.31 -9.67
N LYS A 76 -4.79 6.00 -10.72
CA LYS A 76 -5.12 5.34 -11.99
C LYS A 76 -3.90 4.62 -12.56
N SER A 77 -2.77 5.30 -12.68
CA SER A 77 -1.56 4.71 -13.26
C SER A 77 -0.97 3.61 -12.38
N VAL A 78 -0.99 3.81 -11.07
CA VAL A 78 -0.45 2.81 -10.13
C VAL A 78 -1.30 1.55 -10.15
N LEU A 79 -2.63 1.67 -10.02
CA LEU A 79 -3.51 0.49 -9.98
C LEU A 79 -3.50 -0.27 -11.29
N ALA A 80 -3.38 0.43 -12.43
CA ALA A 80 -3.38 -0.20 -13.74
C ALA A 80 -2.21 -1.18 -13.93
N GLU A 81 -1.09 -0.97 -13.24
CA GLU A 81 0.09 -1.81 -13.38
C GLU A 81 0.21 -2.91 -12.31
N LEU A 82 -0.66 -2.94 -11.30
CA LEU A 82 -0.55 -3.92 -10.22
C LEU A 82 -1.11 -5.29 -10.65
N PRO A 83 -0.29 -6.35 -10.61
CA PRO A 83 -0.75 -7.70 -10.95
C PRO A 83 -1.42 -8.36 -9.74
N LEU A 84 -2.60 -7.88 -9.37
CA LEU A 84 -3.31 -8.38 -8.20
C LEU A 84 -3.88 -9.78 -8.44
N GLN A 85 -3.75 -10.65 -7.43
CA GLN A 85 -4.31 -11.99 -7.45
C GLN A 85 -5.70 -11.99 -6.80
N PRO A 86 -6.58 -12.96 -7.17
CA PRO A 86 -7.95 -12.98 -6.62
C PRO A 86 -8.03 -13.05 -5.11
N HIS A 87 -7.05 -13.68 -4.45
CA HIS A 87 -7.06 -13.83 -3.00
C HIS A 87 -6.58 -12.56 -2.25
N GLN A 88 -5.97 -11.63 -2.97
CA GLN A 88 -5.44 -10.42 -2.36
C GLN A 88 -6.53 -9.40 -2.09
N VAL A 89 -6.41 -8.70 -0.97
CA VAL A 89 -7.34 -7.64 -0.59
C VAL A 89 -6.69 -6.29 -0.86
N LEU A 90 -7.35 -5.48 -1.68
CA LEU A 90 -6.90 -4.12 -1.99
C LEU A 90 -7.51 -3.15 -0.98
N VAL A 91 -6.68 -2.32 -0.38
CA VAL A 91 -7.12 -1.28 0.55
C VAL A 91 -6.67 0.07 0.02
N SER A 92 -7.61 0.94 -0.30
CA SER A 92 -7.30 2.30 -0.75
C SER A 92 -7.48 3.27 0.41
N VAL A 93 -6.47 4.11 0.65
CA VAL A 93 -6.56 5.21 1.62
C VAL A 93 -6.53 6.56 0.92
N ALA A 94 -6.68 6.58 -0.41
CA ALA A 94 -6.67 7.81 -1.19
C ALA A 94 -7.99 8.57 -1.03
N ALA A 95 -7.90 9.85 -0.69
CA ALA A 95 -9.08 10.70 -0.57
C ALA A 95 -9.73 10.91 -1.94
N GLY A 96 -11.06 10.89 -1.98
CA GLY A 96 -11.81 11.23 -3.18
C GLY A 96 -11.86 10.17 -4.27
N ILE A 97 -11.25 9.01 -4.05
CA ILE A 97 -11.31 7.90 -5.02
C ILE A 97 -12.43 6.96 -4.62
N THR A 98 -13.42 6.81 -5.49
CA THR A 98 -14.61 5.98 -5.23
C THR A 98 -14.37 4.51 -5.52
N PHE A 99 -15.27 3.63 -5.05
CA PHE A 99 -15.22 2.21 -5.41
C PHE A 99 -15.32 2.01 -6.93
N ASP A 100 -16.20 2.76 -7.60
CA ASP A 100 -16.35 2.66 -9.05
C ASP A 100 -15.03 3.00 -9.76
N GLN A 101 -14.32 4.00 -9.29
CA GLN A 101 -13.01 4.35 -9.83
C GLN A 101 -11.98 3.26 -9.55
N LEU A 102 -12.00 2.66 -8.36
CA LEU A 102 -11.09 1.55 -8.04
C LEU A 102 -11.32 0.37 -8.97
N VAL A 103 -12.58 0.02 -9.23
CA VAL A 103 -12.93 -1.05 -10.17
C VAL A 103 -12.44 -0.71 -11.57
N GLU A 104 -12.69 0.53 -12.02
CA GLU A 104 -12.26 0.99 -13.33
C GLU A 104 -10.73 0.93 -13.47
N TYR A 105 -10.00 1.44 -12.49
CA TYR A 105 -8.54 1.53 -12.56
C TYR A 105 -7.86 0.16 -12.46
N THR A 106 -8.42 -0.77 -11.71
CA THR A 106 -7.87 -2.12 -11.59
C THR A 106 -8.37 -3.05 -12.69
N ALA A 107 -9.48 -2.70 -13.34
CA ALA A 107 -10.20 -3.57 -14.28
C ALA A 107 -10.53 -4.93 -13.63
N ALA A 108 -10.77 -4.94 -12.33
CA ALA A 108 -10.99 -6.17 -11.56
C ALA A 108 -12.24 -6.04 -10.68
N PRO A 109 -13.45 -6.13 -11.27
CA PRO A 109 -14.70 -5.93 -10.52
C PRO A 109 -14.94 -6.96 -9.42
N GLU A 110 -14.29 -8.11 -9.48
CA GLU A 110 -14.46 -9.16 -8.48
C GLU A 110 -13.38 -9.11 -7.38
N GLN A 111 -12.42 -8.19 -7.48
CA GLN A 111 -11.39 -8.03 -6.47
C GLN A 111 -11.99 -7.55 -5.16
N THR A 112 -11.60 -8.17 -4.05
CA THR A 112 -11.99 -7.69 -2.72
C THR A 112 -11.29 -6.36 -2.45
N MET A 113 -12.07 -5.33 -2.17
CA MET A 113 -11.54 -3.98 -1.97
C MET A 113 -12.18 -3.32 -0.77
N PHE A 114 -11.38 -2.53 -0.06
CA PHE A 114 -11.84 -1.67 1.02
C PHE A 114 -11.35 -0.25 0.78
N ARG A 115 -12.16 0.70 1.18
CA ARG A 115 -11.77 2.11 1.22
C ARG A 115 -11.69 2.53 2.68
N LEU A 116 -10.55 3.06 3.07
CA LEU A 116 -10.41 3.74 4.35
C LEU A 116 -10.34 5.22 4.07
N VAL A 117 -11.20 5.98 4.72
CA VAL A 117 -11.21 7.44 4.60
C VAL A 117 -10.61 7.98 5.88
N PRO A 118 -9.31 8.30 5.86
CA PRO A 118 -8.67 8.80 7.06
C PRO A 118 -9.33 10.10 7.50
N ASN A 119 -9.59 10.22 8.79
CA ASN A 119 -10.10 11.45 9.35
C ASN A 119 -8.91 12.33 9.71
N THR A 120 -8.65 13.31 8.86
CA THR A 120 -7.57 14.28 9.09
C THR A 120 -8.09 15.59 9.61
N ALA A 121 -9.31 15.62 10.07
CA ALA A 121 -9.91 16.84 10.62
C ALA A 121 -9.07 17.37 11.78
N MET A 122 -8.75 18.63 11.71
CA MET A 122 -7.85 19.26 12.64
C MET A 122 -8.40 20.58 13.07
#